data_b6fa8997e7ab93dc68a2aa412d3370cf
#
_entry.id   b6fa8997e7ab93dc68a2aa412d3370cf
#
_cell.length_a   1.000
_cell.length_b   1.000
_cell.length_c   1.000
_cell.angle_alpha   90.00
_cell.angle_beta   90.00
_cell.angle_gamma   90.00
#
_symmetry.space_group_name_H-M   'P 1'
#
loop_
_entity.id
_entity.type
_entity.pdbx_description
1 polymer ?
#
loop_
_entity_poly.entity_id
_entity_poly.type
_entity_poly.pdbx_seq_one_letter_code
_entity_poly.pdbx_strand_id
1 'polypeptide(L)'
;LTIEFLLKWVNKGESPMCGNSISLDRRFLIKYMPELEQVFHYRNIDVSTVKELARRWNPEIESGFNKKGNHLALDDVYESIAELAYYRGKIFNC
;
A
#
# COMPACT_ATOMS: atom_id res chain seq x y z
N LEU A 1 -1.70 3.15 21.71
CA LEU A 1 -2.61 4.11 21.03
C LEU A 1 -2.92 3.67 19.61
N THR A 2 -1.90 3.46 18.79
CA THR A 2 -2.11 3.06 17.38
C THR A 2 -2.76 1.69 17.27
N ILE A 3 -2.31 0.73 18.05
CA ILE A 3 -2.88 -0.62 18.06
C ILE A 3 -4.33 -0.58 18.48
N GLU A 4 -4.65 0.14 19.55
CA GLU A 4 -6.01 0.29 20.05
C GLU A 4 -6.92 0.92 19.00
N PHE A 5 -6.44 1.95 18.31
CA PHE A 5 -7.18 2.61 17.25
C PHE A 5 -7.50 1.64 16.11
N LEU A 6 -6.49 0.88 15.65
CA LEU A 6 -6.68 -0.05 14.54
C LEU A 6 -7.64 -1.18 14.89
N LEU A 7 -7.57 -1.69 16.11
CA LEU A 7 -8.43 -2.80 16.53
C LEU A 7 -9.91 -2.41 16.64
N LYS A 8 -10.23 -1.12 16.59
CA LYS A 8 -11.63 -0.66 16.49
C LYS A 8 -12.22 -0.93 15.11
N TRP A 9 -11.39 -1.04 14.09
CA TRP A 9 -11.81 -1.13 12.69
C TRP A 9 -11.50 -2.48 12.04
N VAL A 10 -10.47 -3.17 12.52
CA VAL A 10 -10.00 -4.42 11.93
C VAL A 10 -9.73 -5.44 13.03
N ASN A 11 -9.86 -6.71 12.70
CA ASN A 11 -9.50 -7.80 13.60
C ASN A 11 -8.01 -8.12 13.44
N LYS A 12 -7.37 -8.50 14.55
CA LYS A 12 -5.96 -8.85 14.54
C LYS A 12 -5.67 -9.95 13.52
N GLY A 13 -4.70 -9.70 12.65
CA GLY A 13 -4.21 -10.70 11.70
C GLY A 13 -5.09 -10.91 10.46
N GLU A 14 -6.15 -10.13 10.26
CA GLU A 14 -7.03 -10.30 9.11
C GLU A 14 -6.75 -9.35 7.95
N SER A 15 -6.41 -8.10 8.23
CA SER A 15 -6.25 -7.08 7.19
C SER A 15 -4.82 -6.98 6.73
N PRO A 16 -4.55 -7.06 5.40
CA PRO A 16 -3.20 -6.86 4.89
C PRO A 16 -2.76 -5.40 5.02
N MET A 17 -1.45 -5.18 5.05
CA MET A 17 -0.89 -3.84 4.98
C MET A 17 -0.89 -3.39 3.52
N CYS A 18 -1.36 -2.17 3.27
CA CYS A 18 -1.50 -1.63 1.93
C CYS A 18 -0.65 -0.37 1.74
N GLY A 19 -0.10 -0.18 0.56
CA GLY A 19 0.68 1.01 0.25
C GLY A 19 1.69 0.76 -0.85
N ASN A 20 2.65 1.68 -1.00
CA ASN A 20 3.75 1.56 -1.95
C ASN A 20 5.01 1.12 -1.22
N SER A 21 5.69 0.09 -1.76
CA SER A 21 6.95 -0.42 -1.22
C SER A 21 6.88 -0.76 0.27
N ILE A 22 5.78 -1.37 0.68
CA ILE A 22 5.46 -1.59 2.08
C ILE A 22 6.32 -2.67 2.74
N SER A 23 7.08 -3.42 1.98
CA SER A 23 8.04 -4.37 2.56
C SER A 23 9.07 -3.66 3.44
N LEU A 24 9.45 -2.43 3.09
CA LEU A 24 10.35 -1.61 3.89
C LEU A 24 9.69 -1.21 5.21
N ASP A 25 8.44 -0.75 5.13
CA ASP A 25 7.67 -0.38 6.32
C ASP A 25 7.48 -1.57 7.24
N ARG A 26 7.16 -2.73 6.69
CA ARG A 26 6.94 -3.94 7.48
C ARG A 26 8.23 -4.39 8.17
N ARG A 27 9.37 -4.32 7.49
CA ARG A 27 10.67 -4.65 8.12
C ARG A 27 10.98 -3.72 9.28
N PHE A 28 10.69 -2.44 9.12
CA PHE A 28 10.84 -1.47 10.20
C PHE A 28 9.95 -1.82 11.39
N LEU A 29 8.68 -2.14 11.15
CA LEU A 29 7.73 -2.48 12.20
C LEU A 29 8.14 -3.76 12.93
N ILE A 30 8.59 -4.78 12.21
CA ILE A 30 9.06 -6.03 12.82
C ILE A 30 10.21 -5.76 13.79
N LYS A 31 11.14 -4.89 13.40
CA LYS A 31 12.31 -4.60 14.19
C LYS A 31 12.01 -3.71 15.40
N TYR A 32 11.21 -2.67 15.22
CA TYR A 32 11.01 -1.64 16.24
C TYR A 32 9.63 -1.64 16.88
N MET A 33 8.62 -2.16 16.22
CA MET A 33 7.24 -2.15 16.69
C MET A 33 6.53 -3.47 16.37
N PRO A 34 7.05 -4.60 16.90
CA PRO A 34 6.54 -5.91 16.50
C PRO A 34 5.07 -6.16 16.88
N GLU A 35 4.59 -5.56 17.97
CA GLU A 35 3.19 -5.70 18.36
C GLU A 35 2.25 -5.03 17.35
N LEU A 36 2.66 -3.87 16.82
CA LEU A 36 1.89 -3.18 15.79
C LEU A 36 1.89 -3.98 14.49
N GLU A 37 3.05 -4.53 14.11
CA GLU A 37 3.15 -5.34 12.89
C GLU A 37 2.20 -6.54 12.94
N GLN A 38 2.02 -7.16 14.10
CA GLN A 38 1.16 -8.32 14.27
C GLN A 38 -0.34 -8.02 14.13
N VAL A 39 -0.76 -6.78 14.14
CA VAL A 39 -2.13 -6.39 13.85
C VAL A 39 -2.50 -6.71 12.41
N PHE A 40 -1.52 -6.68 11.50
CA PHE A 40 -1.74 -6.90 10.08
C PHE A 40 -1.63 -8.38 9.71
N HIS A 41 -2.37 -8.77 8.67
CA HIS A 41 -2.18 -10.07 8.04
C HIS A 41 -0.77 -10.13 7.44
N TYR A 42 -0.19 -11.33 7.33
CA TYR A 42 1.18 -11.47 6.81
C TYR A 42 1.30 -11.08 5.32
N ARG A 43 0.21 -11.10 4.57
CA ARG A 43 0.21 -10.70 3.17
C ARG A 43 0.10 -9.19 3.04
N ASN A 44 0.64 -8.67 1.94
CA ASN A 44 0.64 -7.25 1.64
C ASN A 44 -0.14 -6.97 0.37
N ILE A 45 -0.73 -5.78 0.29
CA ILE A 45 -1.20 -5.22 -0.97
C ILE A 45 -0.25 -4.08 -1.33
N ASP A 46 0.72 -4.36 -2.17
CA ASP A 46 1.77 -3.40 -2.51
C ASP A 46 1.50 -2.79 -3.88
N VAL A 47 1.14 -1.51 -3.89
CA VAL A 47 0.84 -0.78 -5.12
C VAL A 47 2.06 -0.71 -6.03
N SER A 48 3.26 -0.66 -5.46
CA SER A 48 4.50 -0.66 -6.24
C SER A 48 4.69 -1.96 -7.01
N THR A 49 4.19 -3.08 -6.49
CA THR A 49 4.19 -4.35 -7.22
C THR A 49 3.30 -4.26 -8.47
N VAL A 50 2.11 -3.68 -8.33
CA VAL A 50 1.21 -3.49 -9.46
C VAL A 50 1.83 -2.54 -10.48
N LYS A 51 2.47 -1.47 -10.02
CA LYS A 51 3.18 -0.53 -10.88
C LYS A 51 4.28 -1.23 -11.68
N GLU A 52 5.04 -2.11 -11.04
CA GLU A 52 6.11 -2.85 -11.70
C GLU A 52 5.55 -3.78 -12.78
N LEU A 53 4.43 -4.44 -12.52
CA LEU A 53 3.75 -5.26 -13.52
C LEU A 53 3.24 -4.41 -14.69
N ALA A 54 2.67 -3.24 -14.40
CA ALA A 54 2.21 -2.31 -15.44
C ALA A 54 3.36 -1.87 -16.33
N ARG A 55 4.51 -1.53 -15.72
CA ARG A 55 5.70 -1.13 -16.45
C ARG A 55 6.17 -2.21 -17.41
N ARG A 56 6.10 -3.48 -17.00
CA ARG A 56 6.56 -4.62 -17.80
C ARG A 56 5.57 -5.04 -18.87
N TRP A 57 4.28 -4.97 -18.55
CA TRP A 57 3.23 -5.48 -19.44
C TRP A 57 2.67 -4.40 -20.34
N ASN A 58 2.53 -3.17 -19.84
CA ASN A 58 1.97 -2.06 -20.61
C ASN A 58 2.52 -0.72 -20.08
N PRO A 59 3.71 -0.31 -20.56
CA PRO A 59 4.35 0.92 -20.09
C PRO A 59 3.52 2.19 -20.27
N GLU A 60 2.62 2.23 -21.27
CA GLU A 60 1.78 3.39 -21.50
C GLU A 60 0.82 3.61 -20.34
N ILE A 61 0.31 2.55 -19.74
CA ILE A 61 -0.57 2.66 -18.57
C ILE A 61 0.23 3.19 -17.39
N GLU A 62 1.43 2.64 -17.15
CA GLU A 62 2.27 3.08 -16.03
C GLU A 62 2.61 4.57 -16.14
N SER A 63 2.98 5.06 -17.31
CA SER A 63 3.34 6.46 -17.51
C SER A 63 2.15 7.41 -17.46
N GLY A 64 0.93 6.90 -17.55
CA GLY A 64 -0.29 7.70 -17.53
C GLY A 64 -0.70 8.19 -16.15
N PHE A 65 -0.04 7.72 -15.08
CA PHE A 65 -0.33 8.18 -13.73
C PHE A 65 0.83 9.00 -13.18
N ASN A 66 0.57 10.24 -12.80
CA ASN A 66 1.58 11.14 -12.26
C ASN A 66 1.29 11.45 -10.79
N LYS A 67 2.25 11.17 -9.92
CA LYS A 67 2.17 11.54 -8.51
C LYS A 67 2.70 12.95 -8.31
N LYS A 68 2.05 13.69 -7.41
CA LYS A 68 2.48 15.05 -7.08
C LYS A 68 3.74 15.07 -6.23
N GLY A 69 3.97 14.03 -5.43
CA GLY A 69 5.19 13.90 -4.65
C GLY A 69 5.36 14.92 -3.54
N ASN A 70 4.29 15.25 -2.85
CA ASN A 70 4.33 16.26 -1.78
C ASN A 70 5.11 15.82 -0.54
N HIS A 71 5.42 14.54 -0.41
CA HIS A 71 6.16 13.95 0.70
C HIS A 71 5.52 14.14 2.08
N LEU A 72 4.24 14.50 2.14
CA LEU A 72 3.47 14.52 3.37
C LEU A 72 2.80 13.16 3.52
N ALA A 73 2.88 12.58 4.72
CA ALA A 73 2.44 11.20 4.95
C ALA A 73 1.00 10.95 4.50
N LEU A 74 0.09 11.86 4.84
CA LEU A 74 -1.32 11.69 4.47
C LEU A 74 -1.54 11.81 2.97
N ASP A 75 -0.85 12.75 2.31
CA ASP A 75 -0.93 12.92 0.87
C ASP A 75 -0.39 11.68 0.15
N ASP A 76 0.69 11.08 0.66
CA ASP A 76 1.26 9.86 0.11
C ASP A 76 0.27 8.70 0.21
N VAL A 77 -0.49 8.61 1.31
CA VAL A 77 -1.53 7.59 1.47
C VAL A 77 -2.61 7.77 0.42
N TYR A 78 -3.12 8.99 0.24
CA TYR A 78 -4.14 9.27 -0.76
C TYR A 78 -3.63 9.02 -2.19
N GLU A 79 -2.39 9.35 -2.48
CA GLU A 79 -1.80 9.08 -3.79
C GLU A 79 -1.66 7.58 -4.04
N SER A 80 -1.31 6.79 -3.03
CA SER A 80 -1.24 5.33 -3.16
C SER A 80 -2.61 4.74 -3.46
N ILE A 81 -3.65 5.22 -2.79
CA ILE A 81 -5.03 4.78 -3.05
C ILE A 81 -5.45 5.15 -4.48
N ALA A 82 -5.16 6.37 -4.91
CA ALA A 82 -5.50 6.84 -6.25
C ALA A 82 -4.75 6.05 -7.32
N GLU A 83 -3.49 5.75 -7.07
CA GLU A 83 -2.67 4.96 -7.98
C GLU A 83 -3.23 3.55 -8.15
N LEU A 84 -3.59 2.89 -7.05
CA LEU A 84 -4.19 1.56 -7.10
C LEU A 84 -5.53 1.58 -7.84
N ALA A 85 -6.36 2.59 -7.58
CA ALA A 85 -7.64 2.75 -8.27
C ALA A 85 -7.44 2.94 -9.77
N TYR A 86 -6.43 3.70 -10.17
CA TYR A 86 -6.07 3.90 -11.57
C TYR A 86 -5.73 2.55 -12.24
N TYR A 87 -4.84 1.76 -11.62
CA TYR A 87 -4.44 0.46 -12.16
C TYR A 87 -5.61 -0.52 -12.19
N ARG A 88 -6.48 -0.46 -11.21
CA ARG A 88 -7.67 -1.32 -11.17
C ARG A 88 -8.50 -1.16 -12.44
N GLY A 89 -8.73 0.07 -12.87
CA GLY A 89 -9.52 0.35 -14.06
C GLY A 89 -8.80 0.12 -15.38
N LYS A 90 -7.46 0.19 -15.37
CA LYS A 90 -6.67 0.11 -16.60
C LYS A 90 -6.10 -1.27 -16.88
N ILE A 91 -5.69 -2.00 -15.84
CA ILE A 91 -5.03 -3.30 -15.99
C ILE A 91 -6.01 -4.43 -15.70
N PHE A 92 -6.72 -4.34 -14.57
CA PHE A 92 -7.56 -5.45 -14.11
C PHE A 92 -8.97 -5.41 -14.66
N ASN A 93 -9.37 -4.28 -15.19
CA ASN A 93 -10.67 -4.11 -15.84
C ASN A 93 -11.86 -4.48 -14.92
N CYS A 94 -11.74 -4.12 -13.64
CA CYS A 94 -12.75 -4.44 -12.62
C CYS A 94 -13.65 -3.26 -12.32
#